data_f9243e50c97f31191371c677f843e660
#
_entry.id   f9243e50c97f31191371c677f843e660
#
_cell.length_a   1.000
_cell.length_b   1.000
_cell.length_c   1.000
_cell.angle_alpha   90.00
_cell.angle_beta   90.00
_cell.angle_gamma   90.00
#
_symmetry.space_group_name_H-M   'P 1'
#
loop_
_entity.id
_entity.type
_entity.pdbx_description
1 polymer ?
#
loop_
_entity_poly.entity_id
_entity_poly.type
_entity_poly.pdbx_seq_one_letter_code
_entity_poly.pdbx_strand_id
1 'polypeptide(L)'
;MEQNVLYRGQRLTLTRFWATGEPCLWITDPEQIGMPKMEFVGGHPDEYCIFLKNLTATELAQITSLDGVPVEVKEELQQHLRGKDNPYGTAR
;
A
#
# COMPACT_ATOMS: atom_id res chain seq x y z
N MET A 1 9.03 -9.69 1.48
CA MET A 1 9.01 -8.69 0.39
C MET A 1 9.21 -7.30 0.98
N GLU A 2 10.21 -6.60 0.49
CA GLU A 2 10.44 -5.19 0.84
C GLU A 2 10.88 -4.46 -0.41
N GLN A 3 10.26 -3.33 -0.68
CA GLN A 3 10.58 -2.54 -1.85
C GLN A 3 10.41 -1.05 -1.53
N ASN A 4 11.40 -0.26 -1.93
CA ASN A 4 11.30 1.19 -1.77
C ASN A 4 10.43 1.75 -2.87
N VAL A 5 9.43 2.52 -2.48
CA VAL A 5 8.46 3.09 -3.41
C VAL A 5 8.27 4.58 -3.11
N LEU A 6 7.70 5.28 -4.09
CA LEU A 6 7.31 6.67 -3.94
C LEU A 6 5.79 6.73 -3.94
N TYR A 7 5.23 7.39 -2.95
CA TYR A 7 3.79 7.60 -2.86
C TYR A 7 3.53 8.98 -2.25
N ARG A 8 2.73 9.78 -2.94
CA ARG A 8 2.37 11.15 -2.53
C ARG A 8 3.60 12.00 -2.22
N GLY A 9 4.66 11.83 -3.02
CA GLY A 9 5.90 12.57 -2.83
C GLY A 9 6.79 12.08 -1.69
N GLN A 10 6.42 10.97 -1.05
CA GLN A 10 7.15 10.42 0.08
C GLN A 10 7.76 9.07 -0.28
N ARG A 11 8.97 8.84 0.20
CA ARG A 11 9.63 7.55 0.06
C ARG A 11 9.17 6.65 1.20
N LEU A 12 8.54 5.54 0.86
CA LEU A 12 8.03 4.58 1.83
C LEU A 12 8.54 3.19 1.50
N THR A 13 8.41 2.28 2.45
CA THR A 13 8.77 0.87 2.22
C THR A 13 7.50 0.06 2.06
N LEU A 14 7.37 -0.57 0.89
CA LEU A 14 6.30 -1.53 0.66
C LEU A 14 6.74 -2.88 1.22
N THR A 15 5.95 -3.44 2.10
CA THR A 15 6.23 -4.72 2.74
C THR A 15 4.93 -5.42 3.07
N ARG A 16 5.02 -6.58 3.74
CA ARG A 16 3.84 -7.27 4.24
C ARG A 16 3.78 -7.12 5.75
N PHE A 17 2.58 -6.81 6.25
CA PHE A 17 2.39 -6.69 7.70
C PHE A 17 2.61 -8.06 8.34
N TRP A 18 3.45 -8.10 9.37
CA TRP A 18 3.88 -9.36 9.99
C TRP A 18 2.73 -10.17 10.59
N ALA A 19 1.69 -9.50 11.08
CA ALA A 19 0.59 -10.18 11.74
C ALA A 19 -0.40 -10.82 10.78
N THR A 20 -0.57 -10.26 9.59
CA THR A 20 -1.61 -10.71 8.64
C THR A 20 -1.08 -11.09 7.27
N GLY A 21 0.14 -10.68 6.93
CA GLY A 21 0.69 -10.88 5.59
C GLY A 21 0.14 -9.92 4.55
N GLU A 22 -0.67 -8.96 4.95
CA GLU A 22 -1.26 -8.01 4.02
C GLU A 22 -0.23 -6.98 3.54
N PRO A 23 -0.25 -6.62 2.25
CA PRO A 23 0.68 -5.59 1.76
C PRO A 23 0.35 -4.23 2.35
N CYS A 24 1.40 -3.53 2.76
CA CYS A 24 1.27 -2.21 3.36
C CYS A 24 2.48 -1.33 3.06
N LEU A 25 2.28 -0.02 3.20
CA LEU A 25 3.36 0.95 3.14
C LEU A 25 3.75 1.28 4.56
N TRP A 26 4.99 0.97 4.92
CA TRP A 26 5.50 1.12 6.29
C TRP A 26 6.00 2.55 6.50
N ILE A 27 5.60 3.16 7.60
CA ILE A 27 5.96 4.54 7.91
C ILE A 27 6.73 4.57 9.22
N THR A 28 8.00 4.95 9.15
CA THR A 28 8.86 5.07 10.33
C THR A 28 9.34 6.49 10.58
N ASP A 29 9.20 7.36 9.58
CA ASP A 29 9.65 8.75 9.70
C ASP A 29 8.57 9.59 10.38
N PRO A 30 8.87 10.21 11.54
CA PRO A 30 7.89 11.04 12.22
C PRO A 30 7.32 12.17 11.37
N GLU A 31 8.07 12.65 10.38
CA GLU A 31 7.60 13.71 9.50
C GLU A 31 6.51 13.24 8.54
N GLN A 32 6.38 11.93 8.38
CA GLN A 32 5.37 11.35 7.50
C GLN A 32 4.08 10.97 8.22
N ILE A 33 4.06 11.14 9.54
CA ILE A 33 2.88 10.84 10.33
C ILE A 33 1.78 11.85 9.99
N GLY A 34 0.57 11.33 9.74
CA GLY A 34 -0.55 12.18 9.32
C GLY A 34 -0.99 11.99 7.88
N MET A 35 -0.34 11.08 7.16
CA MET A 35 -0.77 10.76 5.79
C MET A 35 -2.17 10.14 5.80
N PRO A 36 -2.96 10.38 4.72
CA PRO A 36 -4.30 9.79 4.65
C PRO A 36 -4.28 8.26 4.75
N LYS A 37 -5.25 7.72 5.45
CA LYS A 37 -5.46 6.26 5.61
C LYS A 37 -4.35 5.55 6.38
N MET A 38 -3.50 6.30 7.07
CA MET A 38 -2.47 5.75 7.92
C MET A 38 -3.10 5.16 9.18
N GLU A 39 -2.63 3.98 9.59
CA GLU A 39 -3.11 3.32 10.79
C GLU A 39 -1.96 3.05 11.75
N PHE A 40 -2.23 3.23 13.03
CA PHE A 40 -1.25 2.91 14.08
C PHE A 40 -1.24 1.40 14.30
N VAL A 41 -0.04 0.81 14.28
CA VAL A 41 0.09 -0.65 14.42
C VAL A 41 0.93 -1.05 15.65
N GLY A 42 1.28 -0.09 16.49
CA GLY A 42 2.03 -0.36 17.71
C GLY A 42 3.52 -0.12 17.54
N GLY A 43 4.32 -0.65 18.47
CA GLY A 43 5.77 -0.59 18.40
C GLY A 43 6.39 0.50 19.26
N HIS A 44 7.73 0.46 19.34
CA HIS A 44 8.55 1.45 20.05
C HIS A 44 9.80 1.72 19.20
N PRO A 45 9.91 2.88 18.53
CA PRO A 45 8.93 3.95 18.50
C PRO A 45 7.62 3.57 17.84
N ASP A 46 6.62 4.43 17.98
CA ASP A 46 5.31 4.18 17.37
C ASP A 46 5.44 3.90 15.88
N GLU A 47 4.78 2.85 15.44
CA GLU A 47 4.81 2.42 14.04
C GLU A 47 3.44 2.60 13.40
N TYR A 48 3.46 3.03 12.15
CA TYR A 48 2.25 3.28 11.36
C TYR A 48 2.39 2.63 10.00
N CYS A 49 1.28 2.30 9.38
CA CYS A 49 1.29 1.81 8.01
C CYS A 49 0.01 2.19 7.28
N ILE A 50 0.10 2.14 5.94
CA ILE A 50 -1.05 2.31 5.07
C ILE A 50 -1.29 0.97 4.39
N PHE A 51 -2.39 0.31 4.71
CA PHE A 51 -2.72 -0.96 4.07
C PHE A 51 -3.21 -0.70 2.65
N LEU A 52 -2.62 -1.39 1.68
CA LEU A 52 -2.96 -1.17 0.28
C LEU A 52 -4.40 -1.52 -0.03
N LYS A 53 -4.99 -2.45 0.71
CA LYS A 53 -6.39 -2.82 0.52
C LYS A 53 -7.36 -1.67 0.77
N ASN A 54 -6.93 -0.65 1.52
CA ASN A 54 -7.76 0.51 1.84
C ASN A 54 -7.61 1.63 0.83
N LEU A 55 -6.73 1.47 -0.15
CA LEU A 55 -6.51 2.47 -1.19
C LEU A 55 -7.45 2.25 -2.36
N THR A 56 -7.83 3.33 -3.01
CA THR A 56 -8.60 3.25 -4.26
C THR A 56 -7.68 2.83 -5.40
N ALA A 57 -8.27 2.43 -6.53
CA ALA A 57 -7.48 2.08 -7.70
C ALA A 57 -6.60 3.25 -8.16
N THR A 58 -7.12 4.47 -8.08
CA THR A 58 -6.37 5.67 -8.43
C THR A 58 -5.18 5.87 -7.48
N GLU A 59 -5.39 5.68 -6.19
CA GLU A 59 -4.33 5.80 -5.21
C GLU A 59 -3.26 4.73 -5.40
N LEU A 60 -3.66 3.49 -5.67
CA LEU A 60 -2.71 2.43 -5.97
C LEU A 60 -1.85 2.75 -7.19
N ALA A 61 -2.47 3.36 -8.21
CA ALA A 61 -1.75 3.73 -9.43
C ALA A 61 -0.65 4.76 -9.17
N GLN A 62 -0.76 5.51 -8.08
CA GLN A 62 0.23 6.54 -7.72
C GLN A 62 1.47 5.98 -7.03
N ILE A 63 1.46 4.70 -6.66
CA ILE A 63 2.63 4.07 -6.06
C ILE A 63 3.59 3.68 -7.17
N THR A 64 4.81 4.17 -7.12
CA THR A 64 5.83 3.88 -8.13
C THR A 64 7.09 3.33 -7.47
N SER A 65 7.77 2.45 -8.19
CA SER A 65 9.02 1.86 -7.72
C SER A 65 10.16 2.86 -7.83
N LEU A 66 11.04 2.87 -6.84
CA LEU A 66 12.25 3.69 -6.88
C LEU A 66 13.44 2.94 -7.46
N ASP A 67 13.37 1.61 -7.51
CA ASP A 67 14.48 0.77 -7.98
C ASP A 67 14.26 0.21 -9.39
N GLY A 68 13.18 0.61 -10.04
CA GLY A 68 12.87 0.15 -11.38
C GLY A 68 12.23 -1.24 -11.46
N VAL A 69 12.09 -1.92 -10.33
CA VAL A 69 11.44 -3.23 -10.29
C VAL A 69 9.93 -3.04 -10.23
N PRO A 70 9.15 -3.77 -11.03
CA PRO A 70 7.69 -3.64 -11.01
C PRO A 70 7.10 -3.88 -9.62
N VAL A 71 6.07 -3.13 -9.29
CA VAL A 71 5.34 -3.31 -8.03
C VAL A 71 4.28 -4.37 -8.26
N GLU A 72 4.66 -5.64 -8.11
CA GLU A 72 3.78 -6.77 -8.44
C GLU A 72 2.48 -6.80 -7.65
N VAL A 73 2.57 -6.56 -6.37
CA VAL A 73 1.40 -6.57 -5.50
C VAL A 73 0.39 -5.50 -5.89
N LYS A 74 0.86 -4.42 -6.50
CA LYS A 74 0.00 -3.36 -6.99
C LYS A 74 -0.91 -3.85 -8.12
N GLU A 75 -0.36 -4.59 -9.06
CA GLU A 75 -1.15 -5.16 -10.16
C GLU A 75 -2.20 -6.13 -9.65
N GLU A 76 -1.80 -7.00 -8.73
CA GLU A 76 -2.70 -7.96 -8.12
C GLU A 76 -3.89 -7.27 -7.45
N LEU A 77 -3.62 -6.21 -6.69
CA LEU A 77 -4.67 -5.48 -6.01
C LEU A 77 -5.55 -4.68 -6.96
N GLN A 78 -4.95 -4.13 -8.02
CA GLN A 78 -5.73 -3.41 -9.03
C GLN A 78 -6.71 -4.34 -9.74
N GLN A 79 -6.30 -5.55 -10.03
CA GLN A 79 -7.18 -6.54 -10.63
C GLN A 79 -8.32 -6.91 -9.71
N HIS A 80 -8.02 -7.07 -8.43
CA HIS A 80 -9.03 -7.37 -7.42
C HIS A 80 -10.06 -6.25 -7.32
N LEU A 81 -9.60 -5.01 -7.30
CA LEU A 81 -10.50 -3.85 -7.22
C LEU A 81 -11.37 -3.72 -8.47
N ARG A 82 -10.80 -3.99 -9.63
CA ARG A 82 -11.59 -3.96 -10.86
C ARG A 82 -12.69 -5.01 -10.85
N GLY A 83 -12.39 -6.19 -10.32
CA GLY A 83 -13.39 -7.22 -10.17
C GLY A 83 -14.53 -6.80 -9.25
N LYS A 84 -14.20 -6.09 -8.17
CA LYS A 84 -15.21 -5.59 -7.23
C LYS A 84 -16.06 -4.48 -7.83
N ASP A 85 -15.46 -3.60 -8.63
CA ASP A 85 -16.14 -2.45 -9.20
C ASP A 85 -16.98 -2.82 -10.41
N ASN A 86 -16.77 -3.99 -10.96
CA ASN A 86 -17.48 -4.44 -12.14
C ASN A 86 -18.58 -5.42 -11.75
N PRO A 87 -19.85 -4.97 -11.71
CA PRO A 87 -20.93 -5.85 -11.29
C PRO A 87 -21.14 -7.03 -12.22
N TYR A 88 -20.67 -6.92 -13.44
CA TYR A 88 -20.81 -8.01 -14.39
C TYR A 88 -19.60 -8.94 -14.34
N GLY A 89 -18.42 -8.37 -14.14
CA GLY A 89 -17.19 -9.15 -14.10
C GLY A 89 -17.16 -10.17 -12.99
N THR A 90 -17.71 -9.83 -11.84
CA THR A 90 -17.75 -10.71 -10.70
C THR A 90 -18.89 -11.71 -10.78
N ALA A 91 -19.94 -11.39 -11.53
CA ALA A 91 -21.11 -12.26 -11.68
C ALA A 91 -20.94 -13.27 -12.80
N ARG A 92 -19.92 -13.12 -13.55
CA ARG A 92 -19.69 -13.93 -14.73
C ARG A 92 -18.43 -14.73 -14.59
#